data_edeec8b5dec3f39e0b05e3629870b1a2
#
_entry.id   edeec8b5dec3f39e0b05e3629870b1a2
#
_cell.length_a   1.000
_cell.length_b   1.000
_cell.length_c   1.000
_cell.angle_alpha   90.00
_cell.angle_beta   90.00
_cell.angle_gamma   90.00
#
_symmetry.space_group_name_H-M   'P 1'
#
loop_
_entity.id
_entity.type
_entity.pdbx_description
1 polymer ?
#
loop_
_entity_poly.entity_id
_entity_poly.type
_entity_poly.pdbx_seq_one_letter_code
_entity_poly.pdbx_strand_id
1 'polypeptide(L)'
;MMKKIVLAIGLFAFLANGMQAEDHVMAATKKAEVREVPATLNLSLAQAQDYAVETNRSLRNASLAVQKAYAQRWQTIASMLPSADMSWGFTSMMGYKMNFSGMPIEMPDNGTLGVTAAVGINGQAIVGALLNNVAIDMQKLNLQQSEDNLRANIKTSYASVLVLQNVVTLLESSLANIERMAEMTQRSVEVGAAEQTTADLIKVRVNTLKNNINANLRSTHLALNALKVLLDVPAETELVLTSTLDDFLSAEAVLALLGNDFILENNLNYQLLEKNVELAKKNVHMAGWAYGPTVALAYQYSKKDYFGEKEGFNMTPPNAVSLNISMPLWSSGKRAAGVVEKKIALEEARNTFAETANNLGIQNEQLRYNLQNGYETYMNEKDNMEVTQRVFESTTNKFNQGAASNLDLVNASNDLITAQSSYVQAVLTLVNAQVELEKFLNL
;
A
#
# COMPACT_ATOMS: atom_id res chain seq x y z
N MET A 1 -45.33 -22.82 30.67
CA MET A 1 -44.11 -23.47 30.07
C MET A 1 -43.86 -23.02 28.62
N MET A 2 -44.85 -23.00 27.73
CA MET A 2 -44.69 -22.61 26.32
C MET A 2 -44.17 -21.20 26.08
N LYS A 3 -44.57 -20.15 26.84
CA LYS A 3 -44.05 -18.78 26.66
C LYS A 3 -42.56 -18.61 26.98
N LYS A 4 -41.98 -19.49 27.83
CA LYS A 4 -40.53 -19.49 28.15
C LYS A 4 -39.69 -20.14 27.03
N ILE A 5 -40.26 -21.06 26.26
CA ILE A 5 -39.61 -21.73 25.12
C ILE A 5 -39.58 -20.81 23.90
N VAL A 6 -40.63 -19.99 23.68
CA VAL A 6 -40.69 -19.04 22.54
C VAL A 6 -39.64 -17.92 22.68
N LEU A 7 -39.36 -17.46 23.94
CA LEU A 7 -38.30 -16.47 24.17
C LEU A 7 -36.89 -17.04 23.92
N ALA A 8 -36.68 -18.31 24.30
CA ALA A 8 -35.40 -18.99 24.04
C ALA A 8 -35.18 -19.30 22.57
N ILE A 9 -36.24 -19.65 21.83
CA ILE A 9 -36.16 -19.91 20.36
C ILE A 9 -35.93 -18.58 19.61
N GLY A 10 -36.54 -17.47 20.04
CA GLY A 10 -36.25 -16.14 19.47
C GLY A 10 -34.79 -15.71 19.67
N LEU A 11 -34.21 -15.99 20.82
CA LEU A 11 -32.79 -15.69 21.12
C LEU A 11 -31.84 -16.56 20.27
N PHE A 12 -32.18 -17.85 20.06
CA PHE A 12 -31.40 -18.77 19.22
C PHE A 12 -31.48 -18.42 17.73
N ALA A 13 -32.63 -17.95 17.24
CA ALA A 13 -32.77 -17.48 15.84
C ALA A 13 -31.96 -16.20 15.59
N PHE A 14 -31.79 -15.32 16.59
CA PHE A 14 -30.93 -14.13 16.51
C PHE A 14 -29.44 -14.49 16.52
N LEU A 15 -29.03 -15.51 17.26
CA LEU A 15 -27.67 -16.05 17.27
C LEU A 15 -27.31 -16.71 15.92
N ALA A 16 -28.26 -17.40 15.29
CA ALA A 16 -28.07 -18.01 13.97
C ALA A 16 -27.88 -16.96 12.87
N ASN A 17 -28.57 -15.81 12.93
CA ASN A 17 -28.35 -14.70 12.01
C ASN A 17 -27.01 -13.97 12.20
N GLY A 18 -26.45 -13.97 13.43
CA GLY A 18 -25.10 -13.47 13.69
C GLY A 18 -24.02 -14.34 13.06
N MET A 19 -24.21 -15.68 13.06
CA MET A 19 -23.29 -16.62 12.40
C MET A 19 -23.31 -16.49 10.85
N GLN A 20 -24.45 -16.14 10.25
CA GLN A 20 -24.48 -15.87 8.80
C GLN A 20 -23.71 -14.60 8.39
N ALA A 21 -23.57 -13.63 9.28
CA ALA A 21 -22.74 -12.44 9.04
C ALA A 21 -21.24 -12.79 9.08
N GLU A 22 -20.82 -13.76 9.91
CA GLU A 22 -19.45 -14.30 9.88
C GLU A 22 -19.16 -15.02 8.55
N ASP A 23 -20.10 -15.77 8.00
CA ASP A 23 -19.94 -16.47 6.72
C ASP A 23 -19.73 -15.49 5.54
N HIS A 24 -20.41 -14.33 5.54
CA HIS A 24 -20.21 -13.30 4.51
C HIS A 24 -18.85 -12.58 4.64
N VAL A 25 -18.32 -12.44 5.86
CA VAL A 25 -16.96 -11.86 6.09
C VAL A 25 -15.90 -12.91 5.82
N MET A 26 -16.15 -14.19 6.15
CA MET A 26 -15.20 -15.30 5.95
C MET A 26 -15.16 -15.81 4.51
N ALA A 27 -16.25 -15.69 3.73
CA ALA A 27 -16.26 -16.08 2.31
C ALA A 27 -15.28 -15.23 1.46
N ALA A 28 -14.90 -14.04 1.94
CA ALA A 28 -13.89 -13.20 1.30
C ALA A 28 -12.44 -13.61 1.65
N THR A 29 -12.22 -14.43 2.67
CA THR A 29 -10.91 -15.02 3.00
C THR A 29 -10.68 -16.33 2.25
N LYS A 30 -10.99 -16.39 0.94
CA LYS A 30 -10.56 -17.50 0.11
C LYS A 30 -9.06 -17.70 0.31
N LYS A 31 -8.70 -18.85 0.89
CA LYS A 31 -7.31 -19.28 1.07
C LYS A 31 -6.58 -19.01 -0.23
N ALA A 32 -5.45 -18.31 -0.16
CA ALA A 32 -4.61 -18.15 -1.34
C ALA A 32 -4.28 -19.56 -1.84
N GLU A 33 -4.91 -19.98 -2.92
CA GLU A 33 -4.40 -21.12 -3.67
C GLU A 33 -2.96 -20.77 -4.04
N VAL A 34 -2.04 -21.64 -3.69
CA VAL A 34 -0.67 -21.57 -4.17
C VAL A 34 -0.77 -21.75 -5.67
N ARG A 35 -0.80 -20.64 -6.40
CA ARG A 35 -0.84 -20.68 -7.87
C ARG A 35 0.52 -21.22 -8.30
N GLU A 36 0.52 -22.33 -9.02
CA GLU A 36 1.75 -22.81 -9.65
C GLU A 36 2.22 -21.74 -10.65
N VAL A 37 3.34 -21.11 -10.36
CA VAL A 37 3.96 -20.12 -11.25
C VAL A 37 4.70 -20.91 -12.32
N PRO A 38 4.46 -20.65 -13.62
CA PRO A 38 5.19 -21.34 -14.69
C PRO A 38 6.69 -21.03 -14.61
N ALA A 39 7.52 -21.95 -15.06
CA ALA A 39 8.98 -21.81 -15.03
C ALA A 39 9.46 -20.58 -15.83
N THR A 40 8.76 -20.25 -16.93
CA THR A 40 9.02 -19.08 -17.77
C THR A 40 7.76 -18.23 -17.88
N LEU A 41 7.87 -16.92 -17.66
CA LEU A 41 6.79 -15.95 -17.72
C LEU A 41 7.10 -14.87 -18.76
N ASN A 42 6.30 -14.81 -19.82
CA ASN A 42 6.43 -13.81 -20.88
C ASN A 42 5.37 -12.73 -20.63
N LEU A 43 5.77 -11.50 -20.34
CA LEU A 43 4.86 -10.42 -19.98
C LEU A 43 5.16 -9.14 -20.77
N SER A 44 4.11 -8.55 -21.37
CA SER A 44 4.13 -7.14 -21.74
C SER A 44 3.95 -6.26 -20.50
N LEU A 45 4.15 -4.94 -20.61
CA LEU A 45 3.96 -4.02 -19.50
C LEU A 45 2.54 -4.12 -18.91
N ALA A 46 1.51 -4.06 -19.75
CA ALA A 46 0.13 -4.16 -19.30
C ALA A 46 -0.16 -5.49 -18.59
N GLN A 47 0.32 -6.62 -19.17
CA GLN A 47 0.19 -7.93 -18.55
C GLN A 47 0.94 -8.03 -17.22
N ALA A 48 2.11 -7.40 -17.10
CA ALA A 48 2.88 -7.36 -15.86
C ALA A 48 2.14 -6.57 -14.76
N GLN A 49 1.54 -5.44 -15.11
CA GLN A 49 0.73 -4.64 -14.19
C GLN A 49 -0.52 -5.40 -13.71
N ASP A 50 -1.26 -6.04 -14.62
CA ASP A 50 -2.46 -6.79 -14.27
C ASP A 50 -2.11 -8.05 -13.46
N TYR A 51 -1.06 -8.77 -13.84
CA TYR A 51 -0.55 -9.91 -13.08
C TYR A 51 -0.19 -9.53 -11.64
N ALA A 52 0.50 -8.39 -11.45
CA ALA A 52 0.86 -7.94 -10.13
C ALA A 52 -0.36 -7.51 -9.30
N VAL A 53 -1.36 -6.86 -9.90
CA VAL A 53 -2.61 -6.52 -9.19
C VAL A 53 -3.29 -7.77 -8.65
N GLU A 54 -3.23 -8.90 -9.37
CA GLU A 54 -3.81 -10.17 -8.93
C GLU A 54 -2.96 -10.90 -7.87
N THR A 55 -1.63 -10.80 -7.93
CA THR A 55 -0.71 -11.63 -7.15
C THR A 55 -0.07 -10.93 -5.97
N ASN A 56 0.15 -9.60 -6.04
CA ASN A 56 0.94 -8.86 -5.07
C ASN A 56 0.35 -8.90 -3.66
N ARG A 57 1.13 -9.39 -2.71
CA ARG A 57 0.71 -9.55 -1.30
C ARG A 57 0.48 -8.21 -0.59
N SER A 58 1.20 -7.16 -0.96
CA SER A 58 1.00 -5.84 -0.36
C SER A 58 -0.36 -5.27 -0.75
N LEU A 59 -0.75 -5.38 -2.03
CA LEU A 59 -2.08 -4.97 -2.50
C LEU A 59 -3.19 -5.82 -1.88
N ARG A 60 -2.95 -7.12 -1.73
CA ARG A 60 -3.88 -8.00 -1.00
C ARG A 60 -4.05 -7.57 0.46
N ASN A 61 -2.98 -7.17 1.14
CA ASN A 61 -3.07 -6.64 2.51
C ASN A 61 -3.89 -5.33 2.57
N ALA A 62 -3.78 -4.46 1.57
CA ALA A 62 -4.62 -3.27 1.46
C ALA A 62 -6.10 -3.64 1.27
N SER A 63 -6.42 -4.65 0.46
CA SER A 63 -7.78 -5.19 0.32
C SER A 63 -8.31 -5.78 1.63
N LEU A 64 -7.49 -6.51 2.38
CA LEU A 64 -7.83 -7.04 3.70
C LEU A 64 -8.07 -5.90 4.72
N ALA A 65 -7.40 -4.77 4.60
CA ALA A 65 -7.66 -3.59 5.44
C ALA A 65 -9.06 -3.01 5.21
N VAL A 66 -9.56 -3.02 3.97
CA VAL A 66 -10.96 -2.67 3.66
C VAL A 66 -11.92 -3.64 4.33
N GLN A 67 -11.69 -4.95 4.23
CA GLN A 67 -12.52 -5.97 4.88
C GLN A 67 -12.50 -5.81 6.42
N LYS A 68 -11.34 -5.51 6.99
CA LYS A 68 -11.20 -5.22 8.43
C LYS A 68 -12.05 -4.01 8.83
N ALA A 69 -12.11 -2.95 8.02
CA ALA A 69 -12.94 -1.79 8.29
C ALA A 69 -14.45 -2.14 8.26
N TYR A 70 -14.89 -3.03 7.37
CA TYR A 70 -16.27 -3.56 7.39
C TYR A 70 -16.55 -4.36 8.66
N ALA A 71 -15.63 -5.21 9.10
CA ALA A 71 -15.78 -5.96 10.36
C ALA A 71 -15.83 -5.01 11.59
N GLN A 72 -15.02 -3.96 11.63
CA GLN A 72 -15.05 -2.95 12.67
C GLN A 72 -16.37 -2.18 12.70
N ARG A 73 -16.92 -1.83 11.52
CA ARG A 73 -18.26 -1.25 11.43
C ARG A 73 -19.31 -2.18 12.03
N TRP A 74 -19.25 -3.47 11.69
CA TRP A 74 -20.18 -4.47 12.24
C TRP A 74 -20.04 -4.59 13.75
N GLN A 75 -18.82 -4.62 14.30
CA GLN A 75 -18.59 -4.61 15.75
C GLN A 75 -19.24 -3.39 16.42
N THR A 76 -19.14 -2.21 15.81
CA THR A 76 -19.78 -1.00 16.33
C THR A 76 -21.31 -1.10 16.29
N ILE A 77 -21.88 -1.62 15.22
CA ILE A 77 -23.33 -1.85 15.10
C ILE A 77 -23.76 -2.93 16.10
N ALA A 78 -23.04 -4.03 16.21
CA ALA A 78 -23.34 -5.14 17.09
C ALA A 78 -23.30 -4.73 18.56
N SER A 79 -22.48 -3.76 18.95
CA SER A 79 -22.47 -3.22 20.31
C SER A 79 -23.79 -2.52 20.73
N MET A 80 -24.65 -2.17 19.75
CA MET A 80 -25.98 -1.60 19.98
C MET A 80 -27.10 -2.65 19.92
N LEU A 81 -26.77 -3.90 19.57
CA LEU A 81 -27.70 -5.01 19.49
C LEU A 81 -27.76 -5.75 20.87
N PRO A 82 -28.81 -6.55 21.12
CA PRO A 82 -28.88 -7.34 22.34
C PRO A 82 -27.70 -8.31 22.45
N SER A 83 -27.02 -8.30 23.62
CA SER A 83 -26.03 -9.30 24.02
C SER A 83 -26.61 -10.23 25.07
N ALA A 84 -26.09 -11.44 25.15
CA ALA A 84 -26.44 -12.40 26.17
C ALA A 84 -25.17 -13.03 26.75
N ASP A 85 -25.03 -12.92 28.06
CA ASP A 85 -23.88 -13.41 28.79
C ASP A 85 -24.33 -14.42 29.86
N MET A 86 -23.58 -15.49 30.03
CA MET A 86 -23.76 -16.47 31.10
C MET A 86 -22.56 -16.42 32.03
N SER A 87 -22.82 -16.33 33.29
CA SER A 87 -21.80 -16.34 34.33
C SER A 87 -22.11 -17.42 35.39
N TRP A 88 -21.08 -18.07 35.86
CA TRP A 88 -21.16 -18.94 37.03
C TRP A 88 -20.06 -18.48 38.01
N GLY A 89 -20.46 -18.26 39.25
CA GLY A 89 -19.56 -17.84 40.30
C GLY A 89 -19.76 -18.69 41.56
N PHE A 90 -18.64 -19.06 42.21
CA PHE A 90 -18.64 -19.66 43.56
C PHE A 90 -18.15 -18.61 44.54
N THR A 91 -18.88 -18.49 45.68
CA THR A 91 -18.49 -17.56 46.73
C THR A 91 -18.49 -18.32 48.07
N SER A 92 -17.35 -18.32 48.75
CA SER A 92 -17.21 -18.79 50.11
C SER A 92 -17.04 -17.59 51.03
N MET A 93 -17.82 -17.53 52.07
CA MET A 93 -17.70 -16.50 53.11
C MET A 93 -16.78 -16.95 54.26
N MET A 94 -16.12 -18.11 54.13
CA MET A 94 -15.16 -18.63 55.11
C MET A 94 -15.66 -18.63 56.55
N GLY A 95 -16.94 -18.99 56.76
CA GLY A 95 -17.54 -19.04 58.07
C GLY A 95 -17.89 -17.66 58.66
N TYR A 96 -17.97 -16.61 57.87
CA TYR A 96 -18.39 -15.30 58.34
C TYR A 96 -19.81 -15.33 58.91
N LYS A 97 -19.97 -14.80 60.10
CA LYS A 97 -21.25 -14.69 60.83
C LYS A 97 -21.72 -13.23 60.82
N MET A 98 -22.87 -13.00 60.23
CA MET A 98 -23.55 -11.72 60.29
C MET A 98 -24.49 -11.65 61.46
N ASN A 99 -24.41 -10.59 62.28
CA ASN A 99 -25.36 -10.37 63.40
C ASN A 99 -26.64 -9.70 62.88
N PHE A 100 -27.75 -10.42 62.93
CA PHE A 100 -29.06 -9.89 62.59
C PHE A 100 -29.92 -9.86 63.86
N SER A 101 -30.27 -8.67 64.36
CA SER A 101 -31.07 -8.48 65.61
C SER A 101 -30.54 -9.27 66.80
N GLY A 102 -29.20 -9.36 66.95
CA GLY A 102 -28.60 -10.07 68.10
C GLY A 102 -28.36 -11.58 67.87
N MET A 103 -28.79 -12.15 66.74
CA MET A 103 -28.54 -13.55 66.38
C MET A 103 -27.43 -13.64 65.35
N PRO A 104 -26.38 -14.42 65.61
CA PRO A 104 -25.35 -14.65 64.60
C PRO A 104 -25.87 -15.62 63.51
N ILE A 105 -26.03 -15.15 62.31
CA ILE A 105 -26.37 -15.96 61.11
C ILE A 105 -25.11 -16.24 60.36
N GLU A 106 -24.71 -17.48 60.16
CA GLU A 106 -23.62 -17.91 59.36
C GLU A 106 -24.06 -17.93 57.89
N MET A 107 -23.26 -17.30 57.03
CA MET A 107 -23.54 -17.24 55.57
C MET A 107 -22.91 -18.46 54.90
N PRO A 108 -23.73 -19.40 54.38
CA PRO A 108 -23.19 -20.59 53.72
C PRO A 108 -22.53 -20.25 52.38
N ASP A 109 -21.58 -21.10 51.97
CA ASP A 109 -20.99 -21.06 50.65
C ASP A 109 -22.07 -21.23 49.59
N ASN A 110 -21.91 -20.53 48.47
CA ASN A 110 -22.93 -20.56 47.42
C ASN A 110 -22.35 -20.54 46.02
N GLY A 111 -23.06 -21.17 45.10
CA GLY A 111 -22.87 -21.06 43.67
C GLY A 111 -23.97 -20.23 43.04
N THR A 112 -23.62 -19.29 42.20
CA THR A 112 -24.57 -18.45 41.47
C THR A 112 -24.43 -18.64 39.98
N LEU A 113 -25.50 -19.10 39.33
CA LEU A 113 -25.61 -19.13 37.87
C LEU A 113 -26.42 -17.91 37.45
N GLY A 114 -25.79 -17.04 36.65
CA GLY A 114 -26.41 -15.85 36.07
C GLY A 114 -26.51 -15.93 34.58
N VAL A 115 -27.62 -15.50 34.00
CA VAL A 115 -27.78 -15.23 32.56
C VAL A 115 -28.31 -13.81 32.44
N THR A 116 -27.57 -12.96 31.73
CA THR A 116 -27.93 -11.57 31.48
C THR A 116 -28.10 -11.33 30.00
N ALA A 117 -29.25 -10.83 29.59
CA ALA A 117 -29.46 -10.31 28.23
C ALA A 117 -29.64 -8.78 28.33
N ALA A 118 -28.82 -8.03 27.58
CA ALA A 118 -28.83 -6.58 27.68
C ALA A 118 -28.75 -5.93 26.28
N VAL A 119 -29.39 -4.77 26.17
CA VAL A 119 -29.25 -3.89 25.00
C VAL A 119 -29.11 -2.45 25.49
N GLY A 120 -28.13 -1.73 24.91
CA GLY A 120 -27.89 -0.33 25.27
C GLY A 120 -27.74 0.53 24.03
N ILE A 121 -28.39 1.69 24.02
CA ILE A 121 -28.34 2.64 22.93
C ILE A 121 -27.92 4.00 23.46
N ASN A 122 -26.95 4.62 22.80
CA ASN A 122 -26.57 6.01 23.01
C ASN A 122 -26.21 6.69 21.69
N GLY A 123 -26.31 8.00 21.64
CA GLY A 123 -26.03 8.75 20.42
C GLY A 123 -24.59 8.68 19.95
N GLN A 124 -23.63 8.47 20.85
CA GLN A 124 -22.22 8.30 20.48
C GLN A 124 -22.00 7.01 19.66
N ALA A 125 -22.67 5.91 20.04
CA ALA A 125 -22.57 4.65 19.29
C ALA A 125 -23.18 4.78 17.89
N ILE A 126 -24.32 5.51 17.76
CA ILE A 126 -24.95 5.77 16.46
C ILE A 126 -23.99 6.57 15.55
N VAL A 127 -23.43 7.67 16.07
CA VAL A 127 -22.46 8.47 15.29
C VAL A 127 -21.19 7.68 15.01
N GLY A 128 -20.74 6.83 15.97
CA GLY A 128 -19.61 5.92 15.79
C GLY A 128 -19.82 4.97 14.60
N ALA A 129 -21.01 4.42 14.41
CA ALA A 129 -21.34 3.59 13.26
C ALA A 129 -21.28 4.39 11.94
N LEU A 130 -21.67 5.67 11.94
CA LEU A 130 -21.54 6.56 10.79
C LEU A 130 -20.07 6.94 10.50
N LEU A 131 -19.22 7.07 11.52
CA LEU A 131 -17.78 7.27 11.38
C LEU A 131 -17.11 6.09 10.66
N ASN A 132 -17.53 4.86 10.96
CA ASN A 132 -16.99 3.67 10.32
C ASN A 132 -17.27 3.65 8.79
N ASN A 133 -18.35 4.27 8.30
CA ASN A 133 -18.58 4.41 6.86
C ASN A 133 -17.49 5.28 6.21
N VAL A 134 -17.15 6.42 6.84
CA VAL A 134 -16.07 7.28 6.35
C VAL A 134 -14.73 6.55 6.40
N ALA A 135 -14.48 5.78 7.47
CA ALA A 135 -13.27 4.96 7.59
C ALA A 135 -13.18 3.89 6.47
N ILE A 136 -14.31 3.26 6.10
CA ILE A 136 -14.37 2.32 4.96
C ILE A 136 -14.03 3.03 3.66
N ASP A 137 -14.60 4.22 3.40
CA ASP A 137 -14.32 4.99 2.19
C ASP A 137 -12.84 5.37 2.12
N MET A 138 -12.24 5.80 3.24
CA MET A 138 -10.80 6.07 3.31
C MET A 138 -9.96 4.83 3.00
N GLN A 139 -10.35 3.65 3.51
CA GLN A 139 -9.62 2.41 3.20
C GLN A 139 -9.75 2.00 1.72
N LYS A 140 -10.88 2.29 1.07
CA LYS A 140 -11.03 2.08 -0.37
C LYS A 140 -10.11 3.00 -1.19
N LEU A 141 -10.03 4.28 -0.81
CA LEU A 141 -9.09 5.23 -1.43
C LEU A 141 -7.64 4.81 -1.23
N ASN A 142 -7.27 4.33 -0.03
CA ASN A 142 -5.94 3.78 0.24
C ASN A 142 -5.64 2.52 -0.59
N LEU A 143 -6.63 1.66 -0.82
CA LEU A 143 -6.48 0.50 -1.69
C LEU A 143 -6.21 0.94 -3.13
N GLN A 144 -6.99 1.89 -3.66
CA GLN A 144 -6.78 2.46 -4.99
C GLN A 144 -5.40 3.09 -5.11
N GLN A 145 -4.99 3.92 -4.15
CA GLN A 145 -3.64 4.50 -4.12
C GLN A 145 -2.54 3.44 -4.09
N SER A 146 -2.77 2.32 -3.39
CA SER A 146 -1.81 1.21 -3.35
C SER A 146 -1.72 0.49 -4.69
N GLU A 147 -2.83 0.35 -5.43
CA GLU A 147 -2.87 -0.21 -6.78
C GLU A 147 -2.14 0.70 -7.77
N ASP A 148 -2.42 2.01 -7.77
CA ASP A 148 -1.78 2.98 -8.65
C ASP A 148 -0.27 3.05 -8.38
N ASN A 149 0.15 3.02 -7.11
CA ASN A 149 1.56 2.94 -6.75
C ASN A 149 2.21 1.65 -7.24
N LEU A 150 1.53 0.51 -7.16
CA LEU A 150 2.05 -0.77 -7.65
C LEU A 150 2.22 -0.75 -9.18
N ARG A 151 1.21 -0.28 -9.92
CA ARG A 151 1.26 -0.12 -11.39
C ARG A 151 2.40 0.80 -11.81
N ALA A 152 2.57 1.94 -11.13
CA ALA A 152 3.65 2.88 -11.35
C ALA A 152 5.03 2.26 -11.09
N ASN A 153 5.21 1.57 -9.96
CA ASN A 153 6.47 0.91 -9.62
C ASN A 153 6.84 -0.19 -10.62
N ILE A 154 5.85 -0.94 -11.13
CA ILE A 154 6.06 -1.94 -12.17
C ILE A 154 6.50 -1.26 -13.46
N LYS A 155 5.83 -0.20 -13.90
CA LYS A 155 6.19 0.54 -15.11
C LYS A 155 7.64 1.04 -15.05
N THR A 156 8.03 1.66 -13.92
CA THR A 156 9.41 2.13 -13.69
C THR A 156 10.42 0.99 -13.68
N SER A 157 10.13 -0.12 -12.98
CA SER A 157 11.04 -1.27 -12.89
C SER A 157 11.17 -1.99 -14.23
N TYR A 158 10.06 -2.15 -14.94
CA TYR A 158 10.01 -2.77 -16.27
C TYR A 158 10.84 -1.96 -17.27
N ALA A 159 10.63 -0.64 -17.35
CA ALA A 159 11.41 0.25 -18.20
C ALA A 159 12.91 0.22 -17.83
N SER A 160 13.24 0.19 -16.54
CA SER A 160 14.63 0.10 -16.07
C SER A 160 15.33 -1.16 -16.59
N VAL A 161 14.64 -2.31 -16.61
CA VAL A 161 15.18 -3.55 -17.18
C VAL A 161 15.43 -3.40 -18.68
N LEU A 162 14.46 -2.87 -19.44
CA LEU A 162 14.60 -2.66 -20.88
C LEU A 162 15.77 -1.72 -21.22
N VAL A 163 15.92 -0.64 -20.46
CA VAL A 163 17.02 0.30 -20.61
C VAL A 163 18.36 -0.41 -20.38
N LEU A 164 18.51 -1.17 -19.30
CA LEU A 164 19.74 -1.90 -18.99
C LEU A 164 20.06 -2.97 -20.05
N GLN A 165 19.07 -3.66 -20.59
CA GLN A 165 19.24 -4.61 -21.69
C GLN A 165 19.71 -3.90 -22.97
N ASN A 166 19.15 -2.72 -23.28
CA ASN A 166 19.57 -1.91 -24.42
C ASN A 166 21.03 -1.45 -24.28
N VAL A 167 21.43 -1.02 -23.06
CA VAL A 167 22.82 -0.65 -22.75
C VAL A 167 23.79 -1.80 -23.03
N VAL A 168 23.46 -3.01 -22.60
CA VAL A 168 24.28 -4.20 -22.84
C VAL A 168 24.48 -4.40 -24.35
N THR A 169 23.40 -4.33 -25.14
CA THR A 169 23.45 -4.46 -26.60
C THR A 169 24.34 -3.40 -27.26
N LEU A 170 24.25 -2.13 -26.81
CA LEU A 170 25.08 -1.03 -27.30
C LEU A 170 26.57 -1.25 -27.00
N LEU A 171 26.88 -1.66 -25.75
CA LEU A 171 28.25 -1.93 -25.31
C LEU A 171 28.85 -3.14 -26.04
N GLU A 172 28.08 -4.21 -26.28
CA GLU A 172 28.52 -5.38 -27.04
C GLU A 172 28.85 -5.02 -28.50
N SER A 173 28.03 -4.18 -29.14
CA SER A 173 28.32 -3.66 -30.46
C SER A 173 29.62 -2.85 -30.49
N SER A 174 29.83 -1.99 -29.49
CA SER A 174 31.07 -1.21 -29.33
C SER A 174 32.27 -2.12 -29.07
N LEU A 175 32.12 -3.16 -28.24
CA LEU A 175 33.18 -4.13 -27.97
C LEU A 175 33.63 -4.87 -29.23
N ALA A 176 32.68 -5.34 -30.07
CA ALA A 176 33.00 -6.04 -31.31
C ALA A 176 33.79 -5.16 -32.27
N ASN A 177 33.55 -3.85 -32.31
CA ASN A 177 34.31 -2.90 -33.09
C ASN A 177 35.74 -2.72 -32.55
N ILE A 178 35.91 -2.54 -31.23
CA ILE A 178 37.21 -2.33 -30.61
C ILE A 178 38.04 -3.62 -30.59
N GLU A 179 37.45 -4.80 -30.49
CA GLU A 179 38.21 -6.07 -30.63
C GLU A 179 38.78 -6.25 -32.03
N ARG A 180 38.00 -5.94 -33.09
CA ARG A 180 38.52 -5.94 -34.45
C ARG A 180 39.72 -5.00 -34.61
N MET A 181 39.64 -3.82 -33.98
CA MET A 181 40.75 -2.86 -34.01
C MET A 181 41.97 -3.38 -33.25
N ALA A 182 41.77 -4.03 -32.11
CA ALA A 182 42.86 -4.64 -31.33
C ALA A 182 43.64 -5.66 -32.19
N GLU A 183 42.93 -6.51 -32.93
CA GLU A 183 43.55 -7.46 -33.86
C GLU A 183 44.33 -6.77 -34.99
N MET A 184 43.74 -5.76 -35.62
CA MET A 184 44.41 -5.01 -36.73
C MET A 184 45.65 -4.29 -36.23
N THR A 185 45.57 -3.65 -35.05
CA THR A 185 46.72 -2.95 -34.47
C THR A 185 47.82 -3.93 -34.09
N GLN A 186 47.46 -5.08 -33.51
CA GLN A 186 48.44 -6.11 -33.15
C GLN A 186 49.19 -6.64 -34.38
N ARG A 187 48.48 -6.89 -35.49
CA ARG A 187 49.11 -7.25 -36.78
C ARG A 187 50.02 -6.15 -37.30
N SER A 188 49.62 -4.87 -37.13
CA SER A 188 50.49 -3.73 -37.53
C SER A 188 51.76 -3.64 -36.69
N VAL A 189 51.70 -4.00 -35.41
CA VAL A 189 52.89 -4.12 -34.54
C VAL A 189 53.82 -5.23 -35.03
N GLU A 190 53.27 -6.41 -35.38
CA GLU A 190 54.04 -7.57 -35.85
C GLU A 190 54.82 -7.27 -37.15
N VAL A 191 54.30 -6.40 -38.01
CA VAL A 191 54.99 -5.97 -39.22
C VAL A 191 55.82 -4.68 -39.05
N GLY A 192 55.92 -4.17 -37.81
CA GLY A 192 56.67 -2.95 -37.48
C GLY A 192 56.03 -1.64 -37.91
N ALA A 193 54.72 -1.65 -38.30
CA ALA A 193 53.98 -0.47 -38.73
C ALA A 193 53.28 0.31 -37.59
N ALA A 194 53.23 -0.25 -36.37
CA ALA A 194 52.67 0.39 -35.18
C ALA A 194 53.55 0.07 -33.93
N GLU A 195 53.40 0.91 -32.90
CA GLU A 195 54.08 0.70 -31.62
C GLU A 195 53.33 -0.27 -30.72
N GLN A 196 54.03 -1.08 -29.91
CA GLN A 196 53.41 -2.00 -28.94
C GLN A 196 52.54 -1.27 -27.92
N THR A 197 52.91 -0.05 -27.53
CA THR A 197 52.11 0.81 -26.61
C THR A 197 50.74 1.10 -27.15
N THR A 198 50.56 1.22 -28.48
CA THR A 198 49.27 1.42 -29.14
C THR A 198 48.38 0.18 -28.98
N ALA A 199 48.90 -1.01 -29.23
CA ALA A 199 48.19 -2.27 -29.05
C ALA A 199 47.76 -2.49 -27.57
N ASP A 200 48.66 -2.17 -26.63
CA ASP A 200 48.41 -2.29 -25.20
C ASP A 200 47.30 -1.35 -24.73
N LEU A 201 47.24 -0.09 -25.23
CA LEU A 201 46.16 0.86 -24.91
C LEU A 201 44.80 0.37 -25.44
N ILE A 202 44.73 -0.18 -26.64
CA ILE A 202 43.48 -0.74 -27.17
C ILE A 202 43.07 -1.97 -26.37
N LYS A 203 44.00 -2.83 -25.97
CA LYS A 203 43.73 -3.98 -25.11
C LYS A 203 43.15 -3.58 -23.76
N VAL A 204 43.68 -2.51 -23.13
CA VAL A 204 43.11 -1.94 -21.89
C VAL A 204 41.66 -1.51 -22.15
N ARG A 205 41.35 -0.93 -23.30
CA ARG A 205 39.99 -0.49 -23.65
C ARG A 205 39.03 -1.68 -23.82
N VAL A 206 39.45 -2.76 -24.48
CA VAL A 206 38.69 -4.02 -24.57
C VAL A 206 38.34 -4.54 -23.17
N ASN A 207 39.33 -4.59 -22.28
CA ASN A 207 39.11 -5.06 -20.92
C ASN A 207 38.14 -4.15 -20.11
N THR A 208 38.24 -2.83 -20.31
CA THR A 208 37.31 -1.87 -19.67
C THR A 208 35.88 -2.09 -20.15
N LEU A 209 35.65 -2.24 -21.47
CA LEU A 209 34.32 -2.53 -22.01
C LEU A 209 33.78 -3.86 -21.53
N LYS A 210 34.59 -4.93 -21.49
CA LYS A 210 34.17 -6.24 -20.92
C LYS A 210 33.72 -6.09 -19.46
N ASN A 211 34.46 -5.32 -18.68
CA ASN A 211 34.09 -5.06 -17.28
C ASN A 211 32.78 -4.27 -17.19
N ASN A 212 32.57 -3.28 -18.06
CA ASN A 212 31.31 -2.51 -18.09
C ASN A 212 30.11 -3.37 -18.50
N ILE A 213 30.27 -4.23 -19.52
CA ILE A 213 29.23 -5.19 -19.94
C ILE A 213 28.87 -6.11 -18.76
N ASN A 214 29.87 -6.72 -18.12
CA ASN A 214 29.62 -7.58 -16.97
C ASN A 214 28.96 -6.86 -15.80
N ALA A 215 29.27 -5.58 -15.56
CA ALA A 215 28.62 -4.77 -14.56
C ALA A 215 27.15 -4.52 -14.91
N ASN A 216 26.86 -4.17 -16.18
CA ASN A 216 25.50 -3.94 -16.64
C ASN A 216 24.65 -5.22 -16.68
N LEU A 217 25.21 -6.37 -17.04
CA LEU A 217 24.54 -7.67 -16.94
C LEU A 217 24.12 -7.98 -15.50
N ARG A 218 25.00 -7.73 -14.52
CA ARG A 218 24.64 -7.88 -13.12
C ARG A 218 23.54 -6.91 -12.68
N SER A 219 23.60 -5.65 -13.15
CA SER A 219 22.56 -4.65 -12.86
C SER A 219 21.21 -5.05 -13.48
N THR A 220 21.21 -5.58 -14.69
CA THR A 220 20.00 -6.12 -15.35
C THR A 220 19.40 -7.27 -14.56
N HIS A 221 20.24 -8.19 -14.07
CA HIS A 221 19.78 -9.31 -13.24
C HIS A 221 19.16 -8.81 -11.91
N LEU A 222 19.77 -7.81 -11.27
CA LEU A 222 19.23 -7.20 -10.05
C LEU A 222 17.90 -6.48 -10.31
N ALA A 223 17.80 -5.75 -11.42
CA ALA A 223 16.55 -5.08 -11.82
C ALA A 223 15.43 -6.09 -12.13
N LEU A 224 15.74 -7.20 -12.81
CA LEU A 224 14.79 -8.31 -13.01
C LEU A 224 14.33 -8.91 -11.68
N ASN A 225 15.23 -9.09 -10.72
CA ASN A 225 14.86 -9.60 -9.40
C ASN A 225 13.96 -8.61 -8.65
N ALA A 226 14.22 -7.30 -8.75
CA ALA A 226 13.34 -6.28 -8.18
C ALA A 226 11.92 -6.34 -8.81
N LEU A 227 11.84 -6.51 -10.13
CA LEU A 227 10.56 -6.69 -10.82
C LEU A 227 9.85 -7.98 -10.39
N LYS A 228 10.57 -9.10 -10.22
CA LYS A 228 10.02 -10.36 -9.70
C LYS A 228 9.40 -10.19 -8.30
N VAL A 229 10.02 -9.38 -7.43
CA VAL A 229 9.46 -9.06 -6.10
C VAL A 229 8.14 -8.30 -6.22
N LEU A 230 8.04 -7.34 -7.14
CA LEU A 230 6.78 -6.61 -7.37
C LEU A 230 5.68 -7.51 -7.93
N LEU A 231 6.05 -8.47 -8.78
CA LEU A 231 5.14 -9.47 -9.36
C LEU A 231 4.78 -10.61 -8.39
N ASP A 232 5.46 -10.70 -7.24
CA ASP A 232 5.34 -11.80 -6.26
C ASP A 232 5.60 -13.18 -6.88
N VAL A 233 6.62 -13.27 -7.75
CA VAL A 233 7.05 -14.52 -8.38
C VAL A 233 8.36 -15.03 -7.78
N PRO A 234 8.59 -16.39 -7.76
CA PRO A 234 9.84 -16.97 -7.25
C PRO A 234 11.08 -16.46 -8.01
N ALA A 235 12.23 -16.43 -7.33
CA ALA A 235 13.48 -15.96 -7.92
C ALA A 235 13.94 -16.84 -9.11
N GLU A 236 13.58 -18.12 -9.08
CA GLU A 236 13.92 -19.13 -10.10
C GLU A 236 13.11 -18.96 -11.39
N THR A 237 11.98 -18.25 -11.36
CA THR A 237 11.16 -18.02 -12.54
C THR A 237 11.92 -17.21 -13.57
N GLU A 238 12.00 -17.66 -14.78
CA GLU A 238 12.54 -16.90 -15.90
C GLU A 238 11.52 -15.85 -16.37
N LEU A 239 11.87 -14.58 -16.31
CA LEU A 239 11.02 -13.47 -16.72
C LEU A 239 11.51 -12.89 -18.03
N VAL A 240 10.67 -12.95 -19.07
CA VAL A 240 10.93 -12.40 -20.39
C VAL A 240 10.00 -11.22 -20.63
N LEU A 241 10.58 -10.06 -20.90
CA LEU A 241 9.86 -8.82 -21.19
C LEU A 241 9.58 -8.74 -22.70
N THR A 242 8.32 -8.52 -23.10
CA THR A 242 7.91 -8.51 -24.50
C THR A 242 7.64 -7.13 -25.08
N SER A 243 7.48 -6.09 -24.23
CA SER A 243 7.40 -4.70 -24.69
C SER A 243 8.78 -4.15 -25.04
N THR A 244 8.81 -3.16 -25.93
CA THR A 244 10.03 -2.49 -26.37
C THR A 244 10.23 -1.16 -25.64
N LEU A 245 11.45 -0.63 -25.67
CA LEU A 245 11.75 0.66 -25.06
C LEU A 245 11.03 1.81 -25.79
N ASP A 246 10.82 1.69 -27.09
CA ASP A 246 10.14 2.70 -27.90
C ASP A 246 8.67 2.91 -27.49
N ASP A 247 8.03 1.88 -26.92
CA ASP A 247 6.66 1.98 -26.38
C ASP A 247 6.55 3.03 -25.25
N PHE A 248 7.66 3.32 -24.56
CA PHE A 248 7.74 4.29 -23.45
C PHE A 248 8.17 5.69 -23.90
N LEU A 249 8.79 5.82 -25.08
CA LEU A 249 9.51 7.03 -25.49
C LEU A 249 8.78 7.83 -26.59
N SER A 250 7.49 7.52 -26.83
CA SER A 250 6.75 8.20 -27.90
C SER A 250 6.46 9.66 -27.54
N ALA A 251 6.79 10.57 -28.47
CA ALA A 251 6.49 12.00 -28.34
C ALA A 251 4.99 12.25 -28.18
N GLU A 252 4.17 11.44 -28.85
CA GLU A 252 2.71 11.56 -28.79
C GLU A 252 2.17 11.28 -27.38
N ALA A 253 2.70 10.26 -26.69
CA ALA A 253 2.33 9.95 -25.31
C ALA A 253 2.73 11.08 -24.34
N VAL A 254 3.92 11.65 -24.50
CA VAL A 254 4.37 12.79 -23.67
C VAL A 254 3.49 14.02 -23.90
N LEU A 255 3.19 14.36 -25.14
CA LEU A 255 2.33 15.51 -25.47
C LEU A 255 0.90 15.31 -24.99
N ALA A 256 0.35 14.10 -25.14
CA ALA A 256 -0.98 13.74 -24.62
C ALA A 256 -1.02 13.92 -23.09
N LEU A 257 0.00 13.47 -22.39
CA LEU A 257 0.08 13.57 -20.93
C LEU A 257 0.20 15.02 -20.45
N LEU A 258 1.00 15.85 -21.16
CA LEU A 258 1.11 17.30 -20.89
C LEU A 258 -0.19 18.05 -21.22
N GLY A 259 -1.01 17.55 -22.16
CA GLY A 259 -2.29 18.12 -22.56
C GLY A 259 -3.45 17.79 -21.61
N ASN A 260 -3.31 16.81 -20.72
CA ASN A 260 -4.37 16.44 -19.76
C ASN A 260 -4.52 17.51 -18.68
N ASP A 261 -5.75 17.96 -18.45
CA ASP A 261 -6.04 18.93 -17.38
C ASP A 261 -5.95 18.26 -16.01
N PHE A 262 -5.38 18.97 -15.04
CA PHE A 262 -5.37 18.56 -13.65
C PHE A 262 -6.69 18.96 -12.99
N ILE A 263 -7.47 17.97 -12.60
CA ILE A 263 -8.71 18.14 -11.83
C ILE A 263 -8.41 17.78 -10.39
N LEU A 264 -8.36 18.78 -9.51
CA LEU A 264 -7.96 18.65 -8.10
C LEU A 264 -8.80 17.59 -7.35
N GLU A 265 -10.11 17.56 -7.63
CA GLU A 265 -11.06 16.66 -6.99
C GLU A 265 -10.85 15.18 -7.35
N ASN A 266 -10.19 14.90 -8.47
CA ASN A 266 -9.86 13.53 -8.88
C ASN A 266 -8.60 13.00 -8.18
N ASN A 267 -7.78 13.86 -7.59
CA ASN A 267 -6.56 13.44 -6.92
C ASN A 267 -6.86 12.68 -5.62
N LEU A 268 -6.31 11.47 -5.48
CA LEU A 268 -6.59 10.59 -4.33
C LEU A 268 -6.16 11.19 -2.98
N ASN A 269 -5.06 11.97 -2.95
CA ASN A 269 -4.64 12.64 -1.72
C ASN A 269 -5.64 13.73 -1.31
N TYR A 270 -6.18 14.48 -2.28
CA TYR A 270 -7.23 15.46 -2.03
C TYR A 270 -8.48 14.78 -1.46
N GLN A 271 -8.95 13.69 -2.09
CA GLN A 271 -10.12 12.93 -1.63
C GLN A 271 -9.92 12.32 -0.23
N LEU A 272 -8.72 11.80 0.08
CA LEU A 272 -8.39 11.29 1.42
C LEU A 272 -8.46 12.38 2.48
N LEU A 273 -7.96 13.58 2.18
CA LEU A 273 -8.00 14.69 3.12
C LEU A 273 -9.41 15.28 3.26
N GLU A 274 -10.21 15.30 2.20
CA GLU A 274 -11.64 15.64 2.28
C GLU A 274 -12.37 14.68 3.23
N LYS A 275 -12.12 13.36 3.10
CA LYS A 275 -12.66 12.35 4.02
C LYS A 275 -12.16 12.52 5.45
N ASN A 276 -10.92 12.98 5.64
CA ASN A 276 -10.40 13.27 6.97
C ASN A 276 -11.12 14.47 7.62
N VAL A 277 -11.42 15.52 6.85
CA VAL A 277 -12.26 16.65 7.33
C VAL A 277 -13.67 16.15 7.69
N GLU A 278 -14.28 15.29 6.86
CA GLU A 278 -15.58 14.68 7.15
C GLU A 278 -15.54 13.86 8.45
N LEU A 279 -14.48 13.07 8.65
CA LEU A 279 -14.23 12.30 9.87
C LEU A 279 -14.13 13.20 11.10
N ALA A 280 -13.34 14.27 11.02
CA ALA A 280 -13.19 15.26 12.10
C ALA A 280 -14.52 15.95 12.43
N LYS A 281 -15.32 16.32 11.42
CA LYS A 281 -16.67 16.86 11.60
C LYS A 281 -17.61 15.91 12.34
N LYS A 282 -17.60 14.63 11.96
CA LYS A 282 -18.41 13.61 12.65
C LYS A 282 -17.93 13.37 14.09
N ASN A 283 -16.62 13.48 14.35
CA ASN A 283 -16.05 13.40 15.70
C ASN A 283 -16.56 14.55 16.60
N VAL A 284 -16.71 15.78 16.05
CA VAL A 284 -17.36 16.87 16.80
C VAL A 284 -18.80 16.51 17.16
N HIS A 285 -19.56 15.97 16.20
CA HIS A 285 -20.95 15.52 16.45
C HIS A 285 -20.98 14.41 17.53
N MET A 286 -20.07 13.43 17.45
CA MET A 286 -19.98 12.35 18.45
C MET A 286 -19.66 12.89 19.84
N ALA A 287 -18.76 13.87 19.95
CA ALA A 287 -18.46 14.55 21.22
C ALA A 287 -19.67 15.32 21.77
N GLY A 288 -20.49 15.90 20.89
CA GLY A 288 -21.75 16.55 21.26
C GLY A 288 -22.75 15.58 21.91
N TRP A 289 -22.80 14.34 21.45
CA TRP A 289 -23.66 13.29 22.04
C TRP A 289 -23.24 12.84 23.44
N ALA A 290 -22.06 13.26 23.95
CA ALA A 290 -21.67 13.06 25.35
C ALA A 290 -22.60 13.78 26.32
N TYR A 291 -23.45 14.69 25.88
CA TYR A 291 -24.53 15.31 26.67
C TYR A 291 -25.85 14.57 26.55
N GLY A 292 -25.98 13.64 25.63
CA GLY A 292 -27.21 12.89 25.38
C GLY A 292 -27.48 11.80 26.42
N PRO A 293 -28.72 11.30 26.44
CA PRO A 293 -29.09 10.19 27.33
C PRO A 293 -28.53 8.87 26.82
N THR A 294 -28.22 7.98 27.75
CA THR A 294 -27.97 6.56 27.53
C THR A 294 -29.16 5.74 28.02
N VAL A 295 -29.69 4.88 27.15
CA VAL A 295 -30.82 3.98 27.49
C VAL A 295 -30.31 2.56 27.45
N ALA A 296 -30.50 1.82 28.55
CA ALA A 296 -30.13 0.42 28.66
C ALA A 296 -31.31 -0.39 29.21
N LEU A 297 -31.65 -1.48 28.51
CA LEU A 297 -32.61 -2.49 28.94
C LEU A 297 -31.87 -3.78 29.22
N ALA A 298 -32.06 -4.38 30.36
CA ALA A 298 -31.48 -5.65 30.73
C ALA A 298 -32.49 -6.59 31.34
N TYR A 299 -32.41 -7.85 30.95
CA TYR A 299 -33.06 -8.98 31.63
C TYR A 299 -32.00 -9.82 32.30
N GLN A 300 -32.19 -10.14 33.56
CA GLN A 300 -31.29 -10.95 34.36
C GLN A 300 -32.05 -12.14 34.94
N TYR A 301 -31.52 -13.33 34.71
CA TYR A 301 -31.88 -14.54 35.45
C TYR A 301 -30.73 -14.90 36.37
N SER A 302 -31.06 -15.19 37.67
CA SER A 302 -30.04 -15.58 38.63
C SER A 302 -30.60 -16.74 39.45
N LYS A 303 -29.87 -17.87 39.43
CA LYS A 303 -30.15 -19.03 40.31
C LYS A 303 -28.99 -19.18 41.27
N LYS A 304 -29.30 -19.15 42.56
CA LYS A 304 -28.33 -19.29 43.64
C LYS A 304 -28.58 -20.61 44.37
N ASP A 305 -27.59 -21.46 44.41
CA ASP A 305 -27.60 -22.73 45.13
C ASP A 305 -26.60 -22.61 46.29
N TYR A 306 -27.04 -23.02 47.50
CA TYR A 306 -26.22 -23.01 48.70
C TYR A 306 -25.61 -24.40 48.92
N PHE A 307 -24.36 -24.41 49.39
CA PHE A 307 -23.62 -25.64 49.67
C PHE A 307 -23.53 -25.81 51.19
N GLY A 308 -23.83 -27.05 51.70
CA GLY A 308 -23.80 -27.39 53.10
C GLY A 308 -25.19 -27.69 53.69
N GLU A 309 -25.24 -28.05 55.01
CA GLU A 309 -26.48 -28.44 55.69
C GLU A 309 -27.42 -27.26 56.03
N LYS A 310 -26.96 -26.02 55.81
CA LYS A 310 -27.73 -24.82 56.11
C LYS A 310 -28.32 -24.21 54.86
N GLU A 311 -29.64 -24.11 54.79
CA GLU A 311 -30.32 -23.34 53.74
C GLU A 311 -30.05 -21.85 53.94
N GLY A 312 -29.48 -21.23 52.91
CA GLY A 312 -29.27 -19.79 52.87
C GLY A 312 -30.55 -19.04 52.50
N PHE A 313 -30.73 -17.86 53.08
CA PHE A 313 -31.86 -17.00 52.80
C PHE A 313 -31.57 -16.18 51.52
N ASN A 314 -32.28 -16.46 50.44
CA ASN A 314 -32.12 -15.75 49.15
C ASN A 314 -33.31 -14.78 48.96
N MET A 315 -33.06 -13.47 49.10
CA MET A 315 -34.03 -12.41 48.82
C MET A 315 -34.00 -11.94 47.35
N THR A 316 -33.09 -12.43 46.54
CA THR A 316 -32.94 -11.97 45.14
C THR A 316 -33.96 -12.70 44.27
N PRO A 317 -34.87 -11.99 43.57
CA PRO A 317 -35.80 -12.65 42.68
C PRO A 317 -34.99 -13.32 41.54
N PRO A 318 -35.40 -14.55 41.13
CA PRO A 318 -34.68 -15.29 40.07
C PRO A 318 -34.75 -14.61 38.70
N ASN A 319 -35.70 -13.72 38.52
CA ASN A 319 -35.87 -12.98 37.25
C ASN A 319 -36.03 -11.48 37.57
N ALA A 320 -35.28 -10.67 36.88
CA ALA A 320 -35.38 -9.22 36.98
C ALA A 320 -35.32 -8.59 35.57
N VAL A 321 -36.13 -7.58 35.32
CA VAL A 321 -36.03 -6.70 34.17
C VAL A 321 -35.70 -5.30 34.66
N SER A 322 -34.68 -4.69 34.09
CA SER A 322 -34.29 -3.33 34.44
C SER A 322 -34.23 -2.46 33.20
N LEU A 323 -34.83 -1.28 33.29
CA LEU A 323 -34.67 -0.19 32.31
C LEU A 323 -33.92 0.92 33.03
N ASN A 324 -32.73 1.26 32.50
CA ASN A 324 -31.90 2.33 33.02
C ASN A 324 -31.80 3.43 31.98
N ILE A 325 -32.20 4.64 32.34
CA ILE A 325 -32.03 5.85 31.51
C ILE A 325 -31.15 6.79 32.32
N SER A 326 -29.94 7.03 31.85
CA SER A 326 -29.00 7.94 32.50
C SER A 326 -28.69 9.12 31.60
N MET A 327 -28.73 10.31 32.19
CA MET A 327 -28.37 11.57 31.52
C MET A 327 -27.40 12.34 32.41
N PRO A 328 -26.19 12.64 31.89
CA PRO A 328 -25.21 13.33 32.70
C PRO A 328 -25.56 14.83 32.82
N LEU A 329 -25.86 15.33 34.00
CA LEU A 329 -26.26 16.71 34.26
C LEU A 329 -25.06 17.65 34.46
N TRP A 330 -24.04 17.22 35.20
CA TRP A 330 -22.90 18.05 35.56
C TRP A 330 -21.57 17.29 35.35
N SER A 331 -20.54 17.93 34.85
CA SER A 331 -19.21 17.31 34.59
C SER A 331 -18.04 18.27 34.77
N SER A 332 -18.22 19.35 35.55
CA SER A 332 -17.17 20.35 35.81
C SER A 332 -16.41 20.83 34.53
N GLY A 333 -17.13 21.03 33.44
CA GLY A 333 -16.56 21.46 32.18
C GLY A 333 -15.91 20.37 31.31
N LYS A 334 -15.69 19.14 31.77
CA LYS A 334 -15.00 18.08 31.03
C LYS A 334 -15.61 17.83 29.66
N ARG A 335 -16.94 17.77 29.53
CA ARG A 335 -17.61 17.55 28.23
C ARG A 335 -17.48 18.75 27.31
N ALA A 336 -17.57 19.97 27.84
CA ALA A 336 -17.39 21.19 27.08
C ALA A 336 -15.96 21.25 26.50
N ALA A 337 -14.95 20.98 27.32
CA ALA A 337 -13.56 20.91 26.89
C ALA A 337 -13.35 19.83 25.81
N GLY A 338 -14.00 18.66 25.95
CA GLY A 338 -13.93 17.59 24.92
C GLY A 338 -14.54 18.02 23.58
N VAL A 339 -15.66 18.77 23.58
CA VAL A 339 -16.23 19.31 22.33
C VAL A 339 -15.31 20.38 21.74
N VAL A 340 -14.73 21.25 22.55
CA VAL A 340 -13.76 22.27 22.10
C VAL A 340 -12.53 21.60 21.47
N GLU A 341 -11.97 20.57 22.11
CA GLU A 341 -10.85 19.78 21.56
C GLU A 341 -11.16 19.24 20.16
N LYS A 342 -12.34 18.64 19.96
CA LYS A 342 -12.73 18.11 18.65
C LYS A 342 -13.02 19.20 17.61
N LYS A 343 -13.49 20.39 18.04
CA LYS A 343 -13.60 21.54 17.15
C LYS A 343 -12.24 22.07 16.69
N ILE A 344 -11.26 22.13 17.61
CA ILE A 344 -9.89 22.50 17.26
C ILE A 344 -9.31 21.48 16.25
N ALA A 345 -9.46 20.18 16.51
CA ALA A 345 -9.02 19.14 15.58
C ALA A 345 -9.70 19.24 14.20
N LEU A 346 -10.95 19.70 14.14
CA LEU A 346 -11.63 19.97 12.85
C LEU A 346 -11.00 21.16 12.12
N GLU A 347 -10.64 22.24 12.83
CA GLU A 347 -9.96 23.38 12.20
C GLU A 347 -8.54 23.01 11.74
N GLU A 348 -7.81 22.20 12.51
CA GLU A 348 -6.51 21.65 12.09
C GLU A 348 -6.66 20.82 10.80
N ALA A 349 -7.67 19.93 10.72
CA ALA A 349 -7.93 19.15 9.53
C ALA A 349 -8.29 20.02 8.31
N ARG A 350 -9.04 21.13 8.50
CA ARG A 350 -9.37 22.08 7.43
C ARG A 350 -8.14 22.84 6.95
N ASN A 351 -7.28 23.28 7.86
CA ASN A 351 -6.05 23.98 7.51
C ASN A 351 -5.12 23.06 6.72
N THR A 352 -4.95 21.80 7.16
CA THR A 352 -4.16 20.80 6.44
C THR A 352 -4.74 20.52 5.06
N PHE A 353 -6.07 20.42 4.94
CA PHE A 353 -6.74 20.23 3.66
C PHE A 353 -6.49 21.42 2.70
N ALA A 354 -6.66 22.65 3.17
CA ALA A 354 -6.44 23.86 2.35
C ALA A 354 -4.96 23.99 1.93
N GLU A 355 -4.02 23.75 2.84
CA GLU A 355 -2.59 23.76 2.55
C GLU A 355 -2.23 22.70 1.50
N THR A 356 -2.73 21.48 1.65
CA THR A 356 -2.44 20.41 0.71
C THR A 356 -3.08 20.68 -0.66
N ALA A 357 -4.30 21.23 -0.72
CA ALA A 357 -4.93 21.62 -1.97
C ALA A 357 -4.06 22.61 -2.76
N ASN A 358 -3.49 23.63 -2.07
CA ASN A 358 -2.56 24.58 -2.70
C ASN A 358 -1.26 23.86 -3.16
N ASN A 359 -0.70 22.99 -2.31
CA ASN A 359 0.53 22.26 -2.63
C ASN A 359 0.35 21.32 -3.83
N LEU A 360 -0.82 20.69 -3.98
CA LEU A 360 -1.12 19.84 -5.13
C LEU A 360 -1.12 20.64 -6.46
N GLY A 361 -1.61 21.89 -6.44
CA GLY A 361 -1.51 22.76 -7.62
C GLY A 361 -0.05 23.03 -8.02
N ILE A 362 0.78 23.39 -7.04
CA ILE A 362 2.22 23.62 -7.26
C ILE A 362 2.92 22.35 -7.72
N GLN A 363 2.59 21.21 -7.12
CA GLN A 363 3.15 19.92 -7.48
C GLN A 363 2.80 19.52 -8.92
N ASN A 364 1.57 19.79 -9.39
CA ASN A 364 1.18 19.58 -10.77
C ASN A 364 2.08 20.36 -11.74
N GLU A 365 2.31 21.63 -11.48
CA GLU A 365 3.20 22.45 -12.32
C GLU A 365 4.63 21.87 -12.32
N GLN A 366 5.15 21.51 -11.15
CA GLN A 366 6.49 20.93 -11.02
C GLN A 366 6.63 19.62 -11.81
N LEU A 367 5.65 18.72 -11.73
CA LEU A 367 5.68 17.45 -12.45
C LEU A 367 5.61 17.66 -13.97
N ARG A 368 4.83 18.62 -14.44
CA ARG A 368 4.77 19.00 -15.87
C ARG A 368 6.10 19.56 -16.36
N TYR A 369 6.74 20.45 -15.61
CA TYR A 369 8.08 20.95 -15.92
C TYR A 369 9.12 19.84 -15.93
N ASN A 370 9.06 18.91 -14.97
CA ASN A 370 9.97 17.77 -14.94
C ASN A 370 9.80 16.88 -16.15
N LEU A 371 8.56 16.63 -16.59
CA LEU A 371 8.29 15.85 -17.79
C LEU A 371 8.78 16.54 -19.06
N GLN A 372 8.48 17.85 -19.21
CA GLN A 372 8.95 18.64 -20.35
C GLN A 372 10.47 18.65 -20.42
N ASN A 373 11.14 18.99 -19.32
CA ASN A 373 12.60 19.01 -19.24
C ASN A 373 13.22 17.64 -19.49
N GLY A 374 12.60 16.58 -18.93
CA GLY A 374 13.02 15.19 -19.17
C GLY A 374 12.94 14.82 -20.65
N TYR A 375 11.88 15.22 -21.35
CA TYR A 375 11.71 14.98 -22.77
C TYR A 375 12.71 15.77 -23.63
N GLU A 376 12.91 17.05 -23.35
CA GLU A 376 13.91 17.89 -24.03
C GLU A 376 15.32 17.33 -23.84
N THR A 377 15.66 16.92 -22.61
CA THR A 377 16.95 16.29 -22.31
C THR A 377 17.11 14.97 -23.07
N TYR A 378 16.08 14.12 -23.09
CA TYR A 378 16.09 12.86 -23.84
C TYR A 378 16.34 13.08 -25.33
N MET A 379 15.66 14.05 -25.95
CA MET A 379 15.84 14.35 -27.38
C MET A 379 17.26 14.82 -27.68
N ASN A 380 17.82 15.71 -26.84
CA ASN A 380 19.18 16.20 -27.01
C ASN A 380 20.24 15.10 -26.83
N GLU A 381 20.08 14.25 -25.79
CA GLU A 381 21.04 13.18 -25.54
C GLU A 381 20.94 12.05 -26.59
N LYS A 382 19.76 11.83 -27.16
CA LYS A 382 19.57 10.92 -28.29
C LYS A 382 20.35 11.41 -29.52
N ASP A 383 20.20 12.69 -29.90
CA ASP A 383 20.94 13.29 -30.99
C ASP A 383 22.45 13.28 -30.72
N ASN A 384 22.88 13.65 -29.52
CA ASN A 384 24.28 13.58 -29.09
C ASN A 384 24.86 12.17 -29.26
N MET A 385 24.13 11.14 -28.82
CA MET A 385 24.56 9.75 -28.95
C MET A 385 24.69 9.36 -30.46
N GLU A 386 23.71 9.71 -31.30
CA GLU A 386 23.74 9.40 -32.72
C GLU A 386 24.88 10.12 -33.43
N VAL A 387 25.14 11.40 -33.12
CA VAL A 387 26.25 12.17 -33.66
C VAL A 387 27.58 11.54 -33.23
N THR A 388 27.75 11.23 -31.96
CA THR A 388 28.99 10.66 -31.41
C THR A 388 29.25 9.25 -31.98
N GLN A 389 28.19 8.46 -32.19
CA GLN A 389 28.30 7.18 -32.89
C GLN A 389 28.87 7.36 -34.33
N ARG A 390 28.33 8.31 -35.11
CA ARG A 390 28.84 8.62 -36.44
C ARG A 390 30.29 9.10 -36.40
N VAL A 391 30.67 9.92 -35.43
CA VAL A 391 32.05 10.38 -35.23
C VAL A 391 32.99 9.20 -34.95
N PHE A 392 32.59 8.30 -34.05
CA PHE A 392 33.36 7.10 -33.71
C PHE A 392 33.57 6.20 -34.97
N GLU A 393 32.51 5.93 -35.72
CA GLU A 393 32.58 5.14 -36.95
C GLU A 393 33.49 5.79 -38.00
N SER A 394 33.39 7.11 -38.20
CA SER A 394 34.25 7.87 -39.11
C SER A 394 35.71 7.82 -38.66
N THR A 395 35.98 8.03 -37.38
CA THR A 395 37.33 7.97 -36.82
C THR A 395 37.92 6.57 -36.91
N THR A 396 37.11 5.54 -36.67
CA THR A 396 37.50 4.12 -36.87
C THR A 396 37.92 3.87 -38.35
N ASN A 397 37.12 4.33 -39.29
CA ASN A 397 37.46 4.18 -40.73
C ASN A 397 38.75 4.91 -41.12
N LYS A 398 38.94 6.15 -40.64
CA LYS A 398 40.19 6.92 -40.86
C LYS A 398 41.40 6.23 -40.22
N PHE A 399 41.25 5.69 -39.00
CA PHE A 399 42.31 4.94 -38.32
C PHE A 399 42.72 3.70 -39.14
N ASN A 400 41.74 2.94 -39.66
CA ASN A 400 42.00 1.78 -40.50
C ASN A 400 42.74 2.13 -41.81
N GLN A 401 42.62 3.38 -42.28
CA GLN A 401 43.29 3.91 -43.45
C GLN A 401 44.63 4.63 -43.12
N GLY A 402 45.02 4.66 -41.81
CA GLY A 402 46.23 5.36 -41.37
C GLY A 402 46.09 6.88 -41.32
N ALA A 403 44.86 7.43 -41.45
CA ALA A 403 44.56 8.86 -41.53
C ALA A 403 44.11 9.47 -40.18
N ALA A 404 43.98 8.68 -39.14
CA ALA A 404 43.69 9.12 -37.74
C ALA A 404 44.69 8.50 -36.79
N SER A 405 44.96 9.19 -35.69
CA SER A 405 45.84 8.67 -34.64
C SER A 405 45.10 7.73 -33.67
N ASN A 406 45.85 6.90 -32.94
CA ASN A 406 45.31 6.09 -31.88
C ASN A 406 44.62 6.95 -30.79
N LEU A 407 45.16 8.14 -30.49
CA LEU A 407 44.58 9.06 -29.52
C LEU A 407 43.21 9.57 -29.97
N ASP A 408 43.04 9.90 -31.26
CA ASP A 408 41.75 10.34 -31.82
C ASP A 408 40.71 9.24 -31.65
N LEU A 409 41.06 8.00 -31.86
CA LEU A 409 40.18 6.86 -31.75
C LEU A 409 39.82 6.57 -30.29
N VAL A 410 40.75 6.62 -29.34
CA VAL A 410 40.50 6.47 -27.91
C VAL A 410 39.57 7.57 -27.43
N ASN A 411 39.77 8.82 -27.85
CA ASN A 411 38.90 9.93 -27.48
C ASN A 411 37.48 9.72 -28.05
N ALA A 412 37.34 9.41 -29.33
CA ALA A 412 36.02 9.14 -29.93
C ALA A 412 35.28 7.97 -29.26
N SER A 413 36.00 6.92 -28.82
CA SER A 413 35.42 5.82 -28.04
C SER A 413 34.95 6.26 -26.66
N ASN A 414 35.72 7.12 -25.96
CA ASN A 414 35.34 7.65 -24.66
C ASN A 414 34.10 8.54 -24.78
N ASP A 415 34.06 9.41 -25.79
CA ASP A 415 32.95 10.29 -26.06
C ASP A 415 31.67 9.50 -26.34
N LEU A 416 31.76 8.42 -27.12
CA LEU A 416 30.62 7.53 -27.37
C LEU A 416 30.12 6.86 -26.10
N ILE A 417 30.98 6.28 -25.24
CA ILE A 417 30.58 5.65 -24.00
C ILE A 417 29.92 6.68 -23.08
N THR A 418 30.43 7.90 -23.03
CA THR A 418 29.87 8.98 -22.24
C THR A 418 28.48 9.37 -22.76
N ALA A 419 28.34 9.58 -24.08
CA ALA A 419 27.07 9.91 -24.72
C ALA A 419 26.02 8.79 -24.51
N GLN A 420 26.43 7.50 -24.64
CA GLN A 420 25.54 6.37 -24.33
C GLN A 420 25.06 6.38 -22.88
N SER A 421 25.95 6.69 -21.93
CA SER A 421 25.59 6.77 -20.51
C SER A 421 24.63 7.93 -20.21
N SER A 422 24.85 9.10 -20.83
CA SER A 422 23.97 10.27 -20.72
C SER A 422 22.59 9.99 -21.31
N TYR A 423 22.53 9.36 -22.49
CA TYR A 423 21.27 8.93 -23.12
C TYR A 423 20.47 8.00 -22.22
N VAL A 424 21.10 6.99 -21.65
CA VAL A 424 20.46 6.04 -20.71
C VAL A 424 19.86 6.76 -19.49
N GLN A 425 20.63 7.69 -18.92
CA GLN A 425 20.16 8.48 -17.78
C GLN A 425 18.97 9.37 -18.17
N ALA A 426 19.02 9.96 -19.36
CA ALA A 426 17.92 10.80 -19.89
C ALA A 426 16.64 9.97 -20.10
N VAL A 427 16.77 8.76 -20.65
CA VAL A 427 15.64 7.82 -20.80
C VAL A 427 14.99 7.47 -19.45
N LEU A 428 15.79 7.09 -18.45
CA LEU A 428 15.28 6.79 -17.12
C LEU A 428 14.61 8.00 -16.46
N THR A 429 15.18 9.20 -16.64
CA THR A 429 14.62 10.43 -16.12
C THR A 429 13.26 10.73 -16.77
N LEU A 430 13.16 10.59 -18.08
CA LEU A 430 11.91 10.78 -18.82
C LEU A 430 10.83 9.81 -18.36
N VAL A 431 11.14 8.50 -18.32
CA VAL A 431 10.16 7.48 -17.90
C VAL A 431 9.68 7.73 -16.46
N ASN A 432 10.59 8.08 -15.55
CA ASN A 432 10.21 8.39 -14.17
C ASN A 432 9.30 9.63 -14.11
N ALA A 433 9.60 10.67 -14.87
CA ALA A 433 8.77 11.88 -14.91
C ALA A 433 7.38 11.60 -15.50
N GLN A 434 7.28 10.74 -16.54
CA GLN A 434 5.98 10.28 -17.08
C GLN A 434 5.17 9.53 -16.03
N VAL A 435 5.77 8.53 -15.39
CA VAL A 435 5.10 7.69 -14.39
C VAL A 435 4.61 8.52 -13.19
N GLU A 436 5.42 9.47 -12.71
CA GLU A 436 5.04 10.33 -11.61
C GLU A 436 3.88 11.27 -11.98
N LEU A 437 3.86 11.82 -13.20
CA LEU A 437 2.74 12.66 -13.65
C LEU A 437 1.48 11.83 -13.92
N GLU A 438 1.58 10.65 -14.55
CA GLU A 438 0.45 9.72 -14.74
C GLU A 438 -0.21 9.36 -13.39
N LYS A 439 0.61 8.94 -12.42
CA LYS A 439 0.14 8.62 -11.06
C LYS A 439 -0.51 9.83 -10.38
N PHE A 440 0.04 11.02 -10.57
CA PHE A 440 -0.49 12.23 -9.97
C PHE A 440 -1.84 12.63 -10.57
N LEU A 441 -2.04 12.39 -11.87
CA LEU A 441 -3.28 12.66 -12.60
C LEU A 441 -4.33 11.53 -12.46
N ASN A 442 -3.97 10.39 -11.85
CA ASN A 442 -4.79 9.17 -11.76
C ASN A 442 -5.20 8.62 -13.15
N LEU A 443 -4.23 8.47 -14.06
CA LEU A 443 -4.40 7.95 -15.41
C LEU A 443 -3.99 6.48 -15.53
#